data_538dff0b14f5bef5a1be0035caaffd63
#
_entry.id   538dff0b14f5bef5a1be0035caaffd63
#
_cell.length_a   1.000
_cell.length_b   1.000
_cell.length_c   1.000
_cell.angle_alpha   90.00
_cell.angle_beta   90.00
_cell.angle_gamma   90.00
#
_symmetry.space_group_name_H-M   'P 1'
#
loop_
_entity.id
_entity.type
_entity.pdbx_description
1 polymer ?
#
loop_
_entity_poly.entity_id
_entity_poly.type
_entity_poly.pdbx_seq_one_letter_code
_entity_poly.pdbx_strand_id
1 'polypeptide(L)'
;IVLQTYYKEPISKGSVMNYKKVNEIARKVIETYDVRTGDGEMTPARALSGGNQQKAIIGREVSRDPELLIAALPTRGLDVGAIEFIHARLIEQRDKGKAVLLISFELDEVMNVSDRIAVIYDGMIMDTVSPKETTEQELGLLMAGEQRKKGGNE
;
A
#
# COMPACT_ATOMS: atom_id res chain seq x y z
N ILE A 1 -4.55 -13.53 -7.75
CA ILE A 1 -4.21 -12.34 -8.52
C ILE A 1 -5.44 -11.76 -9.24
N VAL A 2 -6.20 -12.52 -10.00
CA VAL A 2 -7.30 -12.01 -10.86
C VAL A 2 -8.69 -11.95 -10.22
N LEU A 3 -8.81 -12.13 -8.90
CA LEU A 3 -10.08 -12.25 -8.18
C LEU A 3 -11.07 -11.11 -8.46
N GLN A 4 -10.58 -9.89 -8.67
CA GLN A 4 -11.42 -8.71 -8.90
C GLN A 4 -11.72 -8.45 -10.38
N THR A 5 -11.07 -9.20 -11.29
CA THR A 5 -11.17 -8.98 -12.75
C THR A 5 -11.49 -10.25 -13.52
N TYR A 6 -11.72 -11.38 -12.82
CA TYR A 6 -11.93 -12.70 -13.44
C TYR A 6 -13.06 -12.73 -14.45
N TYR A 7 -14.07 -11.87 -14.30
CA TYR A 7 -15.26 -11.77 -15.17
C TYR A 7 -15.05 -10.86 -16.39
N LYS A 8 -13.91 -10.16 -16.49
CA LYS A 8 -13.63 -9.22 -17.58
C LYS A 8 -12.80 -9.87 -18.68
N GLU A 9 -12.98 -9.43 -19.94
CA GLU A 9 -12.03 -9.73 -21.00
C GLU A 9 -10.64 -9.09 -20.71
N PRO A 10 -9.56 -9.76 -21.07
CA PRO A 10 -9.44 -11.05 -21.78
C PRO A 10 -9.38 -12.27 -20.86
N ILE A 11 -9.66 -12.12 -19.54
CA ILE A 11 -9.56 -13.20 -18.54
C ILE A 11 -10.71 -14.18 -18.70
N SER A 12 -11.91 -13.69 -19.01
CA SER A 12 -13.04 -14.56 -19.34
C SER A 12 -13.86 -14.02 -20.52
N LYS A 13 -14.54 -14.93 -21.21
CA LYS A 13 -15.51 -14.61 -22.24
C LYS A 13 -16.79 -15.38 -21.91
N GLY A 14 -17.83 -14.64 -21.51
CA GLY A 14 -19.05 -15.24 -20.93
C GLY A 14 -18.73 -16.03 -19.67
N SER A 15 -19.13 -17.28 -19.60
CA SER A 15 -18.90 -18.16 -18.43
C SER A 15 -17.59 -18.97 -18.51
N VAL A 16 -16.75 -18.76 -19.52
CA VAL A 16 -15.53 -19.54 -19.73
C VAL A 16 -14.31 -18.69 -19.37
N MET A 17 -13.51 -19.18 -18.41
CA MET A 17 -12.27 -18.54 -17.99
C MET A 17 -11.09 -18.98 -18.86
N ASN A 18 -10.27 -18.00 -19.28
CA ASN A 18 -9.04 -18.25 -20.02
C ASN A 18 -7.85 -18.40 -19.05
N TYR A 19 -7.61 -19.63 -18.60
CA TYR A 19 -6.52 -19.93 -17.66
C TYR A 19 -5.14 -19.57 -18.20
N LYS A 20 -4.92 -19.59 -19.52
CA LYS A 20 -3.66 -19.14 -20.10
C LYS A 20 -3.40 -17.66 -19.81
N LYS A 21 -4.44 -16.82 -19.97
CA LYS A 21 -4.37 -15.38 -19.64
C LYS A 21 -4.22 -15.15 -18.14
N VAL A 22 -4.90 -15.92 -17.30
CA VAL A 22 -4.73 -15.87 -15.84
C VAL A 22 -3.27 -16.10 -15.46
N ASN A 23 -2.65 -17.16 -16.00
CA ASN A 23 -1.27 -17.51 -15.71
C ASN A 23 -0.28 -16.45 -16.24
N GLU A 24 -0.49 -15.91 -17.44
CA GLU A 24 0.32 -14.79 -17.97
C GLU A 24 0.31 -13.58 -17.05
N ILE A 25 -0.87 -13.18 -16.57
CA ILE A 25 -1.02 -12.05 -15.65
C ILE A 25 -0.33 -12.35 -14.31
N ALA A 26 -0.52 -13.55 -13.79
CA ALA A 26 0.10 -13.95 -12.53
C ALA A 26 1.64 -13.96 -12.62
N ARG A 27 2.23 -14.51 -13.69
CA ARG A 27 3.68 -14.46 -13.92
C ARG A 27 4.19 -13.03 -13.97
N LYS A 28 3.51 -12.15 -14.73
CA LYS A 28 3.91 -10.75 -14.82
C LYS A 28 3.93 -10.07 -13.45
N VAL A 29 2.94 -10.32 -12.59
CA VAL A 29 2.93 -9.78 -11.23
C VAL A 29 4.08 -10.37 -10.41
N ILE A 30 4.29 -11.68 -10.46
CA ILE A 30 5.36 -12.37 -9.74
C ILE A 30 6.73 -11.79 -10.11
N GLU A 31 7.02 -11.63 -11.40
CA GLU A 31 8.28 -11.12 -11.92
C GLU A 31 8.46 -9.62 -11.59
N THR A 32 7.44 -8.79 -11.86
CA THR A 32 7.53 -7.33 -11.69
C THR A 32 7.66 -6.92 -10.23
N TYR A 33 7.04 -7.68 -9.31
CA TYR A 33 7.01 -7.35 -7.89
C TYR A 33 7.91 -8.25 -7.04
N ASP A 34 8.79 -9.00 -7.66
CA ASP A 34 9.75 -9.91 -6.98
C ASP A 34 9.06 -10.78 -5.93
N VAL A 35 7.95 -11.43 -6.31
CA VAL A 35 7.23 -12.34 -5.41
C VAL A 35 7.91 -13.70 -5.43
N ARG A 36 8.55 -14.08 -4.32
CA ARG A 36 9.20 -15.39 -4.21
C ARG A 36 8.16 -16.49 -4.01
N THR A 37 8.13 -17.42 -4.94
CA THR A 37 7.18 -18.54 -4.98
C THR A 37 7.92 -19.86 -5.09
N GLY A 38 7.32 -20.96 -4.62
CA GLY A 38 7.90 -22.30 -4.78
C GLY A 38 7.60 -22.94 -6.14
N ASP A 39 6.45 -22.62 -6.73
CA ASP A 39 5.94 -23.21 -7.98
C ASP A 39 5.30 -22.14 -8.89
N GLY A 40 5.98 -21.00 -9.02
CA GLY A 40 5.54 -19.89 -9.85
C GLY A 40 4.09 -19.49 -9.59
N GLU A 41 3.34 -19.29 -10.67
CA GLU A 41 1.93 -18.89 -10.63
C GLU A 41 0.98 -19.97 -10.06
N MET A 42 1.45 -21.19 -9.91
CA MET A 42 0.66 -22.29 -9.32
C MET A 42 0.76 -22.34 -7.80
N THR A 43 1.67 -21.57 -7.21
CA THR A 43 1.84 -21.53 -5.74
C THR A 43 0.58 -20.96 -5.07
N PRO A 44 -0.06 -21.70 -4.16
CA PRO A 44 -1.18 -21.18 -3.38
C PRO A 44 -0.76 -19.96 -2.56
N ALA A 45 -1.56 -18.89 -2.54
CA ALA A 45 -1.22 -17.66 -1.81
C ALA A 45 -0.92 -17.90 -0.32
N ARG A 46 -1.58 -18.87 0.31
CA ARG A 46 -1.35 -19.27 1.71
C ARG A 46 0.04 -19.87 1.97
N ALA A 47 0.73 -20.34 0.93
CA ALA A 47 2.09 -20.90 1.03
C ALA A 47 3.18 -19.82 0.89
N LEU A 48 2.81 -18.60 0.58
CA LEU A 48 3.73 -17.45 0.53
C LEU A 48 4.01 -16.92 1.94
N SER A 49 5.24 -16.41 2.16
CA SER A 49 5.51 -15.59 3.36
C SER A 49 4.68 -14.31 3.37
N GLY A 50 4.50 -13.69 4.54
CA GLY A 50 3.73 -12.45 4.69
C GLY A 50 4.20 -11.35 3.73
N GLY A 51 5.51 -11.12 3.62
CA GLY A 51 6.08 -10.14 2.70
C GLY A 51 5.77 -10.46 1.22
N ASN A 52 5.84 -11.74 0.82
CA ASN A 52 5.49 -12.13 -0.55
C ASN A 52 3.99 -12.05 -0.82
N GLN A 53 3.14 -12.30 0.18
CA GLN A 53 1.70 -12.05 0.08
C GLN A 53 1.41 -10.57 -0.17
N GLN A 54 2.04 -9.67 0.60
CA GLN A 54 1.88 -8.23 0.43
C GLN A 54 2.42 -7.72 -0.91
N LYS A 55 3.58 -8.20 -1.34
CA LYS A 55 4.10 -7.92 -2.70
C LYS A 55 3.10 -8.33 -3.79
N ALA A 56 2.49 -9.51 -3.66
CA ALA A 56 1.49 -9.99 -4.60
C ALA A 56 0.19 -9.15 -4.57
N ILE A 57 -0.24 -8.71 -3.38
CA ILE A 57 -1.42 -7.84 -3.21
C ILE A 57 -1.15 -6.48 -3.87
N ILE A 58 -0.03 -5.83 -3.55
CA ILE A 58 0.33 -4.54 -4.13
C ILE A 58 0.50 -4.66 -5.64
N GLY A 59 1.17 -5.72 -6.10
CA GLY A 59 1.32 -5.99 -7.53
C GLY A 59 -0.02 -6.13 -8.25
N ARG A 60 -0.99 -6.81 -7.63
CA ARG A 60 -2.35 -6.92 -8.15
C ARG A 60 -3.04 -5.56 -8.26
N GLU A 61 -2.99 -4.75 -7.19
CA GLU A 61 -3.69 -3.46 -7.15
C GLU A 61 -3.05 -2.44 -8.10
N VAL A 62 -1.72 -2.32 -8.06
CA VAL A 62 -0.99 -1.37 -8.91
C VAL A 62 -1.08 -1.74 -10.40
N SER A 63 -1.10 -3.05 -10.74
CA SER A 63 -1.23 -3.50 -12.13
C SER A 63 -2.58 -3.12 -12.79
N ARG A 64 -3.55 -2.64 -12.01
CA ARG A 64 -4.84 -2.12 -12.49
C ARG A 64 -4.78 -0.64 -12.87
N ASP A 65 -3.64 -0.01 -12.67
CA ASP A 65 -3.40 1.42 -12.92
C ASP A 65 -4.46 2.34 -12.27
N PRO A 66 -4.68 2.24 -10.93
CA PRO A 66 -5.68 3.03 -10.25
C PRO A 66 -5.29 4.51 -10.21
N GLU A 67 -6.28 5.41 -10.28
CA GLU A 67 -6.08 6.84 -10.02
C GLU A 67 -5.89 7.15 -8.53
N LEU A 68 -6.49 6.33 -7.66
CA LEU A 68 -6.33 6.38 -6.21
C LEU A 68 -5.96 4.98 -5.69
N LEU A 69 -4.80 4.89 -5.03
CA LEU A 69 -4.37 3.69 -4.31
C LEU A 69 -4.56 3.90 -2.80
N ILE A 70 -5.35 3.05 -2.15
CA ILE A 70 -5.53 3.04 -0.70
C ILE A 70 -4.72 1.89 -0.12
N ALA A 71 -3.72 2.20 0.71
CA ALA A 71 -2.85 1.26 1.39
C ALA A 71 -3.09 1.32 2.90
N ALA A 72 -3.83 0.35 3.43
CA ALA A 72 -4.11 0.27 4.86
C ALA A 72 -3.19 -0.76 5.52
N LEU A 73 -2.36 -0.30 6.44
CA LEU A 73 -1.38 -1.09 7.20
C LEU A 73 -0.51 -2.00 6.29
N PRO A 74 0.06 -1.47 5.19
CA PRO A 74 0.65 -2.30 4.14
C PRO A 74 1.92 -3.02 4.58
N THR A 75 2.58 -2.55 5.63
CA THR A 75 3.89 -3.06 6.09
C THR A 75 3.81 -3.83 7.41
N ARG A 76 2.62 -3.93 8.01
CA ARG A 76 2.45 -4.54 9.34
C ARG A 76 2.97 -5.98 9.40
N GLY A 77 3.92 -6.22 10.33
CA GLY A 77 4.46 -7.55 10.58
C GLY A 77 5.40 -8.09 9.49
N LEU A 78 5.95 -7.21 8.67
CA LEU A 78 6.89 -7.56 7.62
C LEU A 78 8.34 -7.35 8.04
N ASP A 79 9.25 -7.98 7.32
CA ASP A 79 10.69 -7.72 7.42
C ASP A 79 11.07 -6.40 6.72
N VAL A 80 12.24 -5.86 7.09
CA VAL A 80 12.73 -4.56 6.58
C VAL A 80 12.78 -4.51 5.06
N GLY A 81 13.26 -5.58 4.41
CA GLY A 81 13.35 -5.60 2.94
C GLY A 81 11.99 -5.56 2.25
N ALA A 82 10.97 -6.19 2.84
CA ALA A 82 9.60 -6.12 2.33
C ALA A 82 9.00 -4.71 2.56
N ILE A 83 9.27 -4.08 3.72
CA ILE A 83 8.84 -2.72 4.02
C ILE A 83 9.41 -1.74 3.00
N GLU A 84 10.72 -1.73 2.80
CA GLU A 84 11.40 -0.85 1.83
C GLU A 84 10.85 -1.04 0.41
N PHE A 85 10.62 -2.29 0.01
CA PHE A 85 10.02 -2.58 -1.28
C PHE A 85 8.62 -1.95 -1.43
N ILE A 86 7.77 -2.08 -0.41
CA ILE A 86 6.40 -1.55 -0.43
C ILE A 86 6.43 -0.02 -0.48
N HIS A 87 7.24 0.62 0.36
CA HIS A 87 7.42 2.08 0.36
C HIS A 87 7.84 2.59 -1.02
N ALA A 88 8.84 1.94 -1.65
CA ALA A 88 9.27 2.31 -2.99
C ALA A 88 8.14 2.22 -4.03
N ARG A 89 7.26 1.21 -3.93
CA ARG A 89 6.10 1.07 -4.84
C ARG A 89 5.04 2.15 -4.61
N LEU A 90 4.76 2.53 -3.36
CA LEU A 90 3.83 3.61 -3.04
C LEU A 90 4.34 4.95 -3.58
N ILE A 91 5.63 5.26 -3.34
CA ILE A 91 6.28 6.46 -3.84
C ILE A 91 6.26 6.48 -5.37
N GLU A 92 6.54 5.37 -6.04
CA GLU A 92 6.46 5.26 -7.50
C GLU A 92 5.06 5.59 -8.05
N GLN A 93 3.98 5.20 -7.37
CA GLN A 93 2.63 5.56 -7.79
C GLN A 93 2.38 7.06 -7.66
N ARG A 94 2.80 7.68 -6.56
CA ARG A 94 2.76 9.13 -6.37
C ARG A 94 3.53 9.86 -7.47
N ASP A 95 4.74 9.42 -7.78
CA ASP A 95 5.60 10.05 -8.80
C ASP A 95 5.04 9.92 -10.22
N LYS A 96 4.19 8.93 -10.46
CA LYS A 96 3.39 8.79 -11.67
C LYS A 96 2.16 9.72 -11.70
N GLY A 97 1.97 10.56 -10.68
CA GLY A 97 0.84 11.47 -10.55
C GLY A 97 -0.45 10.83 -10.02
N LYS A 98 -0.37 9.62 -9.47
CA LYS A 98 -1.51 8.96 -8.83
C LYS A 98 -1.70 9.45 -7.40
N ALA A 99 -2.94 9.47 -6.92
CA ALA A 99 -3.22 9.71 -5.52
C ALA A 99 -2.93 8.44 -4.69
N VAL A 100 -2.22 8.61 -3.56
CA VAL A 100 -1.95 7.51 -2.62
C VAL A 100 -2.44 7.90 -1.23
N LEU A 101 -3.36 7.11 -0.67
CA LEU A 101 -3.79 7.23 0.72
C LEU A 101 -3.15 6.10 1.53
N LEU A 102 -2.13 6.46 2.31
CA LEU A 102 -1.50 5.55 3.27
C LEU A 102 -2.19 5.69 4.63
N ILE A 103 -2.62 4.57 5.21
CA ILE A 103 -3.14 4.50 6.58
C ILE A 103 -2.19 3.61 7.37
N SER A 104 -1.53 4.19 8.38
CA SER A 104 -0.58 3.48 9.24
C SER A 104 -0.60 4.01 10.67
N PHE A 105 -0.18 3.16 11.61
CA PHE A 105 0.10 3.53 12.99
C PHE A 105 1.61 3.70 13.24
N GLU A 106 2.44 3.34 12.28
CA GLU A 106 3.89 3.45 12.38
C GLU A 106 4.32 4.87 12.00
N LEU A 107 4.81 5.63 12.99
CA LEU A 107 5.20 7.03 12.79
C LEU A 107 6.34 7.16 11.75
N ASP A 108 7.33 6.29 11.83
CA ASP A 108 8.43 6.24 10.87
C ASP A 108 7.92 6.06 9.44
N GLU A 109 6.94 5.18 9.23
CA GLU A 109 6.36 4.95 7.91
C GLU A 109 5.71 6.22 7.36
N VAL A 110 4.77 6.83 8.12
CA VAL A 110 4.06 8.02 7.63
C VAL A 110 4.99 9.21 7.45
N MET A 111 5.99 9.38 8.28
CA MET A 111 6.96 10.48 8.17
C MET A 111 7.89 10.34 6.96
N ASN A 112 8.30 9.11 6.64
CA ASN A 112 9.26 8.87 5.55
C ASN A 112 8.60 8.79 4.17
N VAL A 113 7.31 8.42 4.09
CA VAL A 113 6.67 8.09 2.80
C VAL A 113 5.64 9.15 2.37
N SER A 114 5.08 9.93 3.33
CA SER A 114 3.97 10.83 3.04
C SER A 114 4.44 12.26 2.71
N ASP A 115 3.69 12.95 1.85
CA ASP A 115 3.86 14.38 1.60
C ASP A 115 3.05 15.22 2.61
N ARG A 116 1.95 14.66 3.12
CA ARG A 116 1.08 15.26 4.14
C ARG A 116 0.56 14.18 5.07
N ILE A 117 0.47 14.48 6.36
CA ILE A 117 -0.01 13.59 7.40
C ILE A 117 -1.26 14.18 8.03
N ALA A 118 -2.39 13.48 7.95
CA ALA A 118 -3.60 13.80 8.69
C ALA A 118 -3.69 12.89 9.91
N VAL A 119 -3.73 13.46 11.11
CA VAL A 119 -3.85 12.71 12.35
C VAL A 119 -5.31 12.61 12.74
N ILE A 120 -5.77 11.38 13.00
CA ILE A 120 -7.16 11.10 13.40
C ILE A 120 -7.19 10.65 14.86
N TYR A 121 -8.07 11.26 15.64
CA TYR A 121 -8.38 10.85 17.00
C TYR A 121 -9.89 10.96 17.25
N ASP A 122 -10.48 9.95 17.84
CA ASP A 122 -11.92 9.88 18.17
C ASP A 122 -12.85 10.29 17.00
N GLY A 123 -12.52 9.81 15.79
CA GLY A 123 -13.30 10.07 14.57
C GLY A 123 -13.12 11.48 13.98
N MET A 124 -12.23 12.31 14.52
CA MET A 124 -11.95 13.67 14.04
C MET A 124 -10.53 13.80 13.55
N ILE A 125 -10.32 14.63 12.51
CA ILE A 125 -8.98 15.04 12.09
C ILE A 125 -8.49 16.12 13.05
N MET A 126 -7.47 15.80 13.84
CA MET A 126 -6.87 16.70 14.81
C MET A 126 -6.04 17.79 14.14
N ASP A 127 -5.23 17.41 13.16
CA ASP A 127 -4.45 18.34 12.34
C ASP A 127 -4.03 17.66 11.03
N THR A 128 -3.57 18.49 10.09
CA THR A 128 -2.93 18.02 8.85
C THR A 128 -1.61 18.77 8.68
N VAL A 129 -0.51 18.04 8.77
CA VAL A 129 0.83 18.60 8.85
C VAL A 129 1.74 18.07 7.71
N SER A 130 2.81 18.80 7.44
CA SER A 130 3.92 18.31 6.62
C SER A 130 4.90 17.51 7.48
N PRO A 131 5.44 16.36 7.01
CA PRO A 131 6.49 15.64 7.72
C PRO A 131 7.72 16.50 8.01
N LYS A 132 7.97 17.53 7.19
CA LYS A 132 9.12 18.45 7.34
C LYS A 132 8.92 19.49 8.44
N GLU A 133 7.69 19.69 8.91
CA GLU A 133 7.28 20.73 9.85
C GLU A 133 6.71 20.16 11.16
N THR A 134 6.90 18.86 11.39
CA THR A 134 6.43 18.17 12.58
C THR A 134 7.48 17.18 13.09
N THR A 135 7.26 16.68 14.29
CA THR A 135 8.09 15.66 14.94
C THR A 135 7.22 14.45 15.33
N GLU A 136 7.86 13.29 15.54
CA GLU A 136 7.17 12.11 16.06
C GLU A 136 6.46 12.38 17.39
N GLN A 137 7.08 13.20 18.26
CA GLN A 137 6.47 13.61 19.52
C GLN A 137 5.16 14.38 19.31
N GLU A 138 5.17 15.37 18.41
CA GLU A 138 3.95 16.15 18.08
C GLU A 138 2.86 15.27 17.48
N LEU A 139 3.21 14.36 16.59
CA LEU A 139 2.27 13.38 16.04
C LEU A 139 1.71 12.48 17.14
N GLY A 140 2.55 11.99 18.05
CA GLY A 140 2.13 11.18 19.19
C GLY A 140 1.13 11.90 20.09
N LEU A 141 1.34 13.19 20.38
CA LEU A 141 0.42 14.02 21.17
C LEU A 141 -0.92 14.21 20.44
N LEU A 142 -0.90 14.49 19.14
CA LEU A 142 -2.11 14.60 18.33
C LEU A 142 -2.88 13.26 18.30
N MET A 143 -2.18 12.13 18.19
CA MET A 143 -2.78 10.78 18.25
C MET A 143 -3.36 10.46 19.63
N ALA A 144 -2.91 11.14 20.70
CA ALA A 144 -3.46 11.05 22.06
C ALA A 144 -4.63 12.04 22.29
N GLY A 145 -4.98 12.85 21.29
CA GLY A 145 -6.07 13.82 21.40
C GLY A 145 -5.65 15.20 21.89
N GLU A 146 -4.35 15.48 22.05
CA GLU A 146 -3.88 16.81 22.40
C GLU A 146 -3.90 17.74 21.17
N GLN A 147 -4.40 18.97 21.34
CA GLN A 147 -4.39 19.96 20.29
C GLN A 147 -2.99 20.57 20.15
N ARG A 148 -2.55 20.77 18.90
CA ARG A 148 -1.33 21.53 18.63
C ARG A 148 -1.47 22.93 19.20
N LYS A 149 -0.59 23.33 20.11
CA LYS A 149 -0.51 24.73 20.55
C LYS A 149 -0.15 25.55 19.31
N LYS A 150 -1.12 26.25 18.72
CA LYS A 150 -0.82 27.28 17.72
C LYS A 150 0.10 28.27 18.40
N GLY A 151 1.35 28.36 17.94
CA GLY A 151 2.31 29.34 18.43
C GLY A 151 1.64 30.72 18.36
N GLY A 152 1.37 31.29 19.53
CA GLY A 152 0.95 32.67 19.62
C GLY A 152 2.11 33.52 19.16
N ASN A 153 1.94 34.26 18.06
CA ASN A 153 2.72 35.47 17.84
C ASN A 153 2.33 36.44 18.96
N GLU A 154 3.18 36.56 19.97
CA GLU A 154 3.29 37.80 20.73
C GLU A 154 4.24 38.76 20.00
#